data_6ab1bf831f9fa8130cac76a7a2c35830
#
_entry.id   6ab1bf831f9fa8130cac76a7a2c35830
#
_cell.length_a   1.000
_cell.length_b   1.000
_cell.length_c   1.000
_cell.angle_alpha   90.00
_cell.angle_beta   90.00
_cell.angle_gamma   90.00
#
_symmetry.space_group_name_H-M   'P 1'
#
loop_
_entity.id
_entity.type
_entity.pdbx_description
1 polymer ?
#
loop_
_entity_poly.entity_id
_entity_poly.type
_entity_poly.pdbx_seq_one_letter_code
_entity_poly.pdbx_strand_id
1 'polypeptide(L)'
;ALIIGIFAVLCALVSILFCTTLHNAERLYKRFFKNPYVRALAGGLIVIGLTMLVGNQTYNGTGMNIITGCMEGKTVFPLAFLLKMVFTAATLGAGYKGGEIVPTLFIGSTFGTFFASAFGCSIPLCAAVGMGAVFCGVTNSPITSLMICFELFGFDGMPYFLIAIALSYMLSGYYGLYSSQKIIYSKYKTEYINRKTH
;
A
#
# COMPACT_ATOMS: atom_id res chain seq x y z
N ALA A 1 -19.47 6.25 11.40
CA ALA A 1 -19.23 4.78 11.35
C ALA A 1 -19.35 4.23 9.92
N LEU A 2 -20.44 4.48 9.18
CA LEU A 2 -20.66 3.92 7.84
C LEU A 2 -19.56 4.33 6.84
N ILE A 3 -19.21 5.62 6.79
CA ILE A 3 -18.19 6.16 5.87
C ILE A 3 -16.83 5.48 6.11
N ILE A 4 -16.48 5.24 7.38
CA ILE A 4 -15.22 4.55 7.73
C ILE A 4 -15.25 3.08 7.31
N GLY A 5 -16.41 2.42 7.44
CA GLY A 5 -16.58 1.06 6.94
C GLY A 5 -16.34 0.97 5.44
N ILE A 6 -16.95 1.86 4.66
CA ILE A 6 -16.74 1.95 3.20
C ILE A 6 -15.27 2.23 2.89
N PHE A 7 -14.66 3.18 3.60
CA PHE A 7 -13.26 3.51 3.42
C PHE A 7 -12.34 2.31 3.70
N ALA A 8 -12.60 1.56 4.76
CA ALA A 8 -11.83 0.36 5.11
C ALA A 8 -11.92 -0.73 4.03
N VAL A 9 -13.12 -0.94 3.47
CA VAL A 9 -13.33 -1.87 2.33
C VAL A 9 -12.48 -1.44 1.13
N LEU A 10 -12.50 -0.16 0.80
CA LEU A 10 -11.69 0.38 -0.30
C LEU A 10 -10.19 0.27 -0.03
N CYS A 11 -9.74 0.50 1.21
CA CYS A 11 -8.34 0.27 1.61
C CYS A 11 -7.92 -1.20 1.44
N ALA A 12 -8.79 -2.14 1.77
CA ALA A 12 -8.54 -3.56 1.54
C ALA A 12 -8.39 -3.89 0.05
N LEU A 13 -9.25 -3.33 -0.81
CA LEU A 13 -9.14 -3.49 -2.27
C LEU A 13 -7.84 -2.88 -2.82
N VAL A 14 -7.46 -1.70 -2.34
CA VAL A 14 -6.17 -1.05 -2.68
C VAL A 14 -4.99 -1.92 -2.27
N SER A 15 -5.05 -2.55 -1.10
CA SER A 15 -4.03 -3.50 -0.61
C SER A 15 -3.90 -4.71 -1.53
N ILE A 16 -5.02 -5.33 -1.90
CA ILE A 16 -5.05 -6.47 -2.83
C ILE A 16 -4.48 -6.06 -4.21
N LEU A 17 -4.90 -4.89 -4.72
CA LEU A 17 -4.42 -4.36 -5.99
C LEU A 17 -2.91 -4.17 -5.96
N PHE A 18 -2.36 -3.60 -4.90
CA PHE A 18 -0.92 -3.39 -4.77
C PHE A 18 -0.14 -4.70 -4.72
N CYS A 19 -0.55 -5.67 -3.87
CA CYS A 19 0.07 -6.99 -3.81
C CYS A 19 0.04 -7.69 -5.16
N THR A 20 -1.11 -7.70 -5.83
CA THR A 20 -1.30 -8.33 -7.13
C THR A 20 -0.44 -7.67 -8.20
N THR A 21 -0.38 -6.33 -8.22
CA THR A 21 0.44 -5.57 -9.18
C THR A 21 1.92 -5.89 -9.01
N LEU A 22 2.40 -5.93 -7.76
CA LEU A 22 3.79 -6.24 -7.46
C LEU A 22 4.17 -7.66 -7.91
N HIS A 23 3.39 -8.66 -7.51
CA HIS A 23 3.64 -10.05 -7.88
C HIS A 23 3.53 -10.30 -9.39
N ASN A 24 2.57 -9.66 -10.06
CA ASN A 24 2.43 -9.77 -11.51
C ASN A 24 3.60 -9.10 -12.23
N ALA A 25 4.05 -7.94 -11.78
CA ALA A 25 5.23 -7.28 -12.33
C ALA A 25 6.47 -8.18 -12.21
N GLU A 26 6.70 -8.78 -11.04
CA GLU A 26 7.83 -9.71 -10.84
C GLU A 26 7.74 -10.91 -11.77
N ARG A 27 6.56 -11.53 -11.92
CA ARG A 27 6.33 -12.66 -12.84
C ARG A 27 6.56 -12.25 -14.29
N LEU A 28 6.09 -11.07 -14.68
CA LEU A 28 6.22 -10.54 -16.04
C LEU A 28 7.69 -10.31 -16.39
N TYR A 29 8.43 -9.66 -15.53
CA TYR A 29 9.86 -9.43 -15.72
C TYR A 29 10.66 -10.75 -15.80
N LYS A 30 10.37 -11.72 -14.92
CA LYS A 30 11.00 -13.04 -14.96
C LYS A 30 10.68 -13.82 -16.24
N ARG A 31 9.49 -13.62 -16.80
CA ARG A 31 9.08 -14.27 -18.04
C ARG A 31 9.79 -13.69 -19.27
N PHE A 32 9.91 -12.37 -19.35
CA PHE A 32 10.54 -11.71 -20.51
C PHE A 32 12.07 -11.65 -20.43
N PHE A 33 12.61 -11.49 -19.24
CA PHE A 33 14.04 -11.28 -19.02
C PHE A 33 14.60 -12.36 -18.08
N LYS A 34 15.12 -13.43 -18.65
CA LYS A 34 15.74 -14.54 -17.89
C LYS A 34 17.03 -14.11 -17.20
N ASN A 35 17.82 -13.23 -17.86
CA ASN A 35 19.07 -12.72 -17.31
C ASN A 35 18.79 -11.57 -16.31
N PRO A 36 19.24 -11.67 -15.03
CA PRO A 36 19.00 -10.65 -14.02
C PRO A 36 19.60 -9.28 -14.36
N TYR A 37 20.73 -9.23 -15.07
CA TYR A 37 21.36 -7.97 -15.47
C TYR A 37 20.53 -7.23 -16.54
N VAL A 38 20.04 -7.97 -17.55
CA VAL A 38 19.16 -7.40 -18.59
C VAL A 38 17.84 -6.95 -17.97
N ARG A 39 17.31 -7.70 -17.01
CA ARG A 39 16.09 -7.35 -16.29
C ARG A 39 16.25 -6.06 -15.50
N ALA A 40 17.37 -5.87 -14.79
CA ALA A 40 17.66 -4.64 -14.08
C ALA A 40 17.78 -3.44 -15.04
N LEU A 41 18.52 -3.59 -16.14
CA LEU A 41 18.65 -2.56 -17.16
C LEU A 41 17.28 -2.15 -17.72
N ALA A 42 16.47 -3.14 -18.13
CA ALA A 42 15.13 -2.87 -18.64
C ALA A 42 14.24 -2.17 -17.62
N GLY A 43 14.29 -2.59 -16.34
CA GLY A 43 13.56 -1.93 -15.26
C GLY A 43 13.97 -0.48 -15.07
N GLY A 44 15.27 -0.19 -15.09
CA GLY A 44 15.79 1.19 -15.02
C GLY A 44 15.29 2.06 -16.17
N LEU A 45 15.33 1.55 -17.40
CA LEU A 45 14.81 2.26 -18.59
C LEU A 45 13.30 2.52 -18.49
N ILE A 46 12.53 1.56 -17.99
CA ILE A 46 11.08 1.74 -17.78
C ILE A 46 10.82 2.83 -16.73
N VAL A 47 11.54 2.83 -15.60
CA VAL A 47 11.40 3.86 -14.56
C VAL A 47 11.78 5.24 -15.10
N ILE A 48 12.83 5.36 -15.89
CA ILE A 48 13.21 6.62 -16.55
C ILE A 48 12.10 7.08 -17.49
N GLY A 49 11.57 6.18 -18.33
CA GLY A 49 10.46 6.48 -19.24
C GLY A 49 9.21 6.95 -18.49
N LEU A 50 8.83 6.26 -17.41
CA LEU A 50 7.71 6.67 -16.54
C LEU A 50 7.96 8.05 -15.91
N THR A 51 9.19 8.33 -15.47
CA THR A 51 9.55 9.62 -14.87
C THR A 51 9.43 10.75 -15.90
N MET A 52 9.85 10.51 -17.14
CA MET A 52 9.71 11.47 -18.22
C MET A 52 8.25 11.73 -18.57
N LEU A 53 7.41 10.69 -18.59
CA LEU A 53 5.97 10.81 -18.86
C LEU A 53 5.25 11.61 -17.77
N VAL A 54 5.62 11.40 -16.50
CA VAL A 54 5.02 12.12 -15.36
C VAL A 54 5.59 13.55 -15.22
N GLY A 55 6.77 13.81 -15.77
CA GLY A 55 7.41 15.12 -15.75
C GLY A 55 7.95 15.55 -14.38
N ASN A 56 7.96 14.68 -13.39
CA ASN A 56 8.53 14.96 -12.07
C ASN A 56 9.11 13.69 -11.42
N GLN A 57 9.96 13.88 -10.40
CA GLN A 57 10.63 12.79 -9.68
C GLN A 57 9.92 12.39 -8.36
N THR A 58 8.73 12.86 -8.14
CA THR A 58 7.97 12.71 -6.88
C THR A 58 7.76 11.25 -6.49
N TYR A 59 7.64 10.35 -7.48
CA TYR A 59 7.35 8.94 -7.27
C TYR A 59 8.59 8.03 -7.23
N ASN A 60 9.78 8.55 -7.55
CA ASN A 60 11.03 7.77 -7.62
C ASN A 60 11.62 7.46 -6.23
N GLY A 61 11.48 8.38 -5.28
CA GLY A 61 12.02 8.23 -3.94
C GLY A 61 11.00 7.71 -2.92
N THR A 62 11.28 7.94 -1.65
CA THR A 62 10.38 7.56 -0.53
C THR A 62 9.04 8.30 -0.58
N GLY A 63 9.04 9.56 -1.04
CA GLY A 63 7.86 10.40 -1.08
C GLY A 63 7.41 10.93 0.28
N MET A 64 8.31 10.98 1.27
CA MET A 64 8.00 11.44 2.63
C MET A 64 7.38 12.84 2.64
N ASN A 65 7.86 13.75 1.78
CA ASN A 65 7.30 15.10 1.66
C ASN A 65 5.79 15.10 1.32
N ILE A 66 5.35 14.14 0.52
CA ILE A 66 3.93 13.99 0.17
C ILE A 66 3.15 13.40 1.35
N ILE A 67 3.70 12.37 2.01
CA ILE A 67 3.08 11.80 3.21
C ILE A 67 2.89 12.88 4.27
N THR A 68 3.94 13.65 4.57
CA THR A 68 3.86 14.77 5.52
C THR A 68 2.84 15.81 5.07
N GLY A 69 2.82 16.17 3.78
CA GLY A 69 1.82 17.08 3.23
C GLY A 69 0.38 16.58 3.41
N CYS A 70 0.12 15.29 3.24
CA CYS A 70 -1.19 14.70 3.52
C CYS A 70 -1.58 14.83 5.00
N MET A 71 -0.61 14.65 5.91
CA MET A 71 -0.83 14.83 7.36
C MET A 71 -1.09 16.30 7.74
N GLU A 72 -0.50 17.24 7.00
CA GLU A 72 -0.74 18.69 7.16
C GLU A 72 -2.06 19.16 6.51
N GLY A 73 -2.81 18.25 5.90
CA GLY A 73 -4.08 18.58 5.25
C GLY A 73 -3.95 19.09 3.80
N LYS A 74 -2.78 18.98 3.20
CA LYS A 74 -2.58 19.36 1.79
C LYS A 74 -3.20 18.33 0.85
N THR A 75 -3.85 18.81 -0.20
CA THR A 75 -4.36 17.94 -1.26
C THR A 75 -3.21 17.48 -2.16
N VAL A 76 -3.31 16.25 -2.65
CA VAL A 76 -2.35 15.65 -3.59
C VAL A 76 -3.07 15.26 -4.87
N PHE A 77 -2.28 14.96 -5.90
CA PHE A 77 -2.84 14.47 -7.15
C PHE A 77 -3.71 13.21 -6.91
N PRO A 78 -4.97 13.17 -7.39
CA PRO A 78 -5.93 12.11 -7.04
C PRO A 78 -5.45 10.69 -7.34
N LEU A 79 -4.65 10.51 -8.41
CA LEU A 79 -4.11 9.22 -8.82
C LEU A 79 -2.68 8.96 -8.30
N ALA A 80 -2.19 9.75 -7.35
CA ALA A 80 -0.84 9.61 -6.80
C ALA A 80 -0.57 8.20 -6.24
N PHE A 81 -1.56 7.59 -5.60
CA PHE A 81 -1.45 6.22 -5.08
C PHE A 81 -1.26 5.18 -6.20
N LEU A 82 -1.95 5.31 -7.33
CA LEU A 82 -1.79 4.42 -8.49
C LEU A 82 -0.42 4.60 -9.15
N LEU A 83 0.00 5.85 -9.35
CA LEU A 83 1.32 6.13 -9.91
C LEU A 83 2.41 5.51 -9.03
N LYS A 84 2.33 5.69 -7.71
CA LYS A 84 3.28 5.08 -6.79
C LYS A 84 3.29 3.55 -6.87
N MET A 85 2.14 2.91 -7.00
CA MET A 85 2.05 1.45 -7.22
C MET A 85 2.81 1.03 -8.48
N VAL A 86 2.59 1.73 -9.59
CA VAL A 86 3.24 1.42 -10.88
C VAL A 86 4.75 1.60 -10.78
N PHE A 87 5.23 2.71 -10.24
CA PHE A 87 6.66 2.97 -10.05
C PHE A 87 7.31 1.92 -9.14
N THR A 88 6.66 1.58 -8.03
CA THR A 88 7.16 0.56 -7.10
C THR A 88 7.20 -0.82 -7.75
N ALA A 89 6.14 -1.20 -8.46
CA ALA A 89 6.06 -2.48 -9.16
C ALA A 89 7.10 -2.56 -10.30
N ALA A 90 7.33 -1.48 -11.05
CA ALA A 90 8.35 -1.41 -12.07
C ALA A 90 9.75 -1.57 -11.49
N THR A 91 10.03 -0.95 -10.35
CA THR A 91 11.34 -1.01 -9.69
C THR A 91 11.58 -2.37 -9.03
N LEU A 92 10.71 -2.79 -8.13
CA LEU A 92 10.89 -4.04 -7.36
C LEU A 92 10.71 -5.27 -8.25
N GLY A 93 9.76 -5.25 -9.18
CA GLY A 93 9.55 -6.33 -10.14
C GLY A 93 10.77 -6.60 -11.02
N ALA A 94 11.53 -5.58 -11.37
CA ALA A 94 12.78 -5.72 -12.10
C ALA A 94 13.91 -6.37 -11.29
N GLY A 95 13.73 -6.53 -9.97
CA GLY A 95 14.68 -7.17 -9.07
C GLY A 95 15.61 -6.20 -8.33
N TYR A 96 15.33 -4.90 -8.39
CA TYR A 96 16.00 -3.96 -7.51
C TYR A 96 15.61 -4.24 -6.05
N LYS A 97 16.59 -4.25 -5.18
CA LYS A 97 16.36 -4.39 -3.75
C LYS A 97 15.93 -3.03 -3.17
N GLY A 98 14.75 -2.97 -2.63
CA GLY A 98 14.19 -1.76 -2.01
C GLY A 98 13.20 -2.10 -0.91
N GLY A 99 12.79 -1.09 -0.14
CA GLY A 99 11.76 -1.23 0.89
C GLY A 99 10.37 -1.17 0.28
N GLU A 100 9.49 -2.07 0.69
CA GLU A 100 8.08 -2.12 0.27
C GLU A 100 7.18 -1.37 1.25
N ILE A 101 7.66 -1.14 2.47
CA ILE A 101 6.88 -0.54 3.57
C ILE A 101 6.57 0.93 3.27
N VAL A 102 7.59 1.74 2.95
CA VAL A 102 7.38 3.17 2.70
C VAL A 102 6.46 3.45 1.50
N PRO A 103 6.61 2.76 0.35
CA PRO A 103 5.62 2.84 -0.71
C PRO A 103 4.19 2.47 -0.27
N THR A 104 4.03 1.49 0.62
CA THR A 104 2.73 1.13 1.18
C THR A 104 2.12 2.26 1.98
N LEU A 105 2.91 2.90 2.85
CA LEU A 105 2.47 4.06 3.64
C LEU A 105 2.10 5.24 2.74
N PHE A 106 2.88 5.48 1.68
CA PHE A 106 2.57 6.50 0.67
C PHE A 106 1.24 6.22 -0.02
N ILE A 107 1.02 4.99 -0.47
CA ILE A 107 -0.22 4.57 -1.14
C ILE A 107 -1.41 4.77 -0.20
N GLY A 108 -1.28 4.36 1.06
CA GLY A 108 -2.34 4.51 2.07
C GLY A 108 -2.67 5.96 2.37
N SER A 109 -1.65 6.82 2.57
CA SER A 109 -1.86 8.24 2.87
C SER A 109 -2.49 9.01 1.69
N THR A 110 -1.98 8.79 0.48
CA THR A 110 -2.48 9.49 -0.72
C THR A 110 -3.88 9.00 -1.13
N PHE A 111 -4.17 7.71 -0.96
CA PHE A 111 -5.51 7.18 -1.15
C PHE A 111 -6.48 7.74 -0.09
N GLY A 112 -6.06 7.83 1.18
CA GLY A 112 -6.84 8.47 2.24
C GLY A 112 -7.15 9.94 1.95
N THR A 113 -6.17 10.69 1.44
CA THR A 113 -6.36 12.08 1.01
C THR A 113 -7.35 12.19 -0.15
N PHE A 114 -7.24 11.31 -1.15
CA PHE A 114 -8.20 11.24 -2.25
C PHE A 114 -9.62 10.98 -1.76
N PHE A 115 -9.80 9.99 -0.88
CA PHE A 115 -11.09 9.68 -0.28
C PHE A 115 -11.66 10.85 0.52
N ALA A 116 -10.83 11.50 1.35
CA ALA A 116 -11.23 12.67 2.14
C ALA A 116 -11.72 13.82 1.26
N SER A 117 -11.01 14.09 0.16
CA SER A 117 -11.40 15.13 -0.79
C SER A 117 -12.71 14.81 -1.51
N ALA A 118 -12.98 13.54 -1.81
CA ALA A 118 -14.21 13.11 -2.48
C ALA A 118 -15.45 13.16 -1.55
N PHE A 119 -15.28 12.85 -0.27
CA PHE A 119 -16.38 12.74 0.70
C PHE A 119 -16.46 13.89 1.71
N GLY A 120 -15.61 14.92 1.58
CA GLY A 120 -15.60 16.08 2.46
C GLY A 120 -15.17 15.76 3.90
N CYS A 121 -14.30 14.75 4.09
CA CYS A 121 -13.79 14.34 5.38
C CYS A 121 -12.48 15.07 5.74
N SER A 122 -12.04 14.91 7.00
CA SER A 122 -10.73 15.42 7.42
C SER A 122 -9.60 14.71 6.69
N ILE A 123 -8.80 15.45 5.92
CA ILE A 123 -7.68 14.93 5.15
C ILE A 123 -6.65 14.24 6.05
N PRO A 124 -6.15 14.88 7.14
CA PRO A 124 -5.17 14.25 8.01
C PRO A 124 -5.66 12.92 8.61
N LEU A 125 -6.91 12.88 9.07
CA LEU A 125 -7.49 11.69 9.66
C LEU A 125 -7.61 10.56 8.63
N CYS A 126 -8.17 10.83 7.45
CA CYS A 126 -8.31 9.81 6.40
C CYS A 126 -6.95 9.35 5.88
N ALA A 127 -5.97 10.24 5.77
CA ALA A 127 -4.61 9.88 5.38
C ALA A 127 -3.96 8.94 6.42
N ALA A 128 -4.07 9.24 7.72
CA ALA A 128 -3.55 8.41 8.80
C ALA A 128 -4.25 7.04 8.86
N VAL A 129 -5.58 7.01 8.80
CA VAL A 129 -6.37 5.77 8.78
C VAL A 129 -6.06 4.94 7.55
N GLY A 130 -5.92 5.58 6.38
CA GLY A 130 -5.54 4.91 5.13
C GLY A 130 -4.15 4.28 5.20
N MET A 131 -3.17 4.97 5.80
CA MET A 131 -1.83 4.40 6.05
C MET A 131 -1.92 3.10 6.83
N GLY A 132 -2.58 3.11 7.99
CA GLY A 132 -2.70 1.93 8.86
C GLY A 132 -3.47 0.79 8.20
N ALA A 133 -4.60 1.10 7.55
CA ALA A 133 -5.47 0.11 6.93
C ALA A 133 -4.80 -0.56 5.72
N VAL A 134 -4.17 0.20 4.82
CA VAL A 134 -3.45 -0.36 3.67
C VAL A 134 -2.22 -1.14 4.12
N PHE A 135 -1.45 -0.61 5.07
CA PHE A 135 -0.31 -1.32 5.63
C PHE A 135 -0.71 -2.66 6.25
N CYS A 136 -1.79 -2.69 7.02
CA CYS A 136 -2.33 -3.93 7.58
C CYS A 136 -2.75 -4.92 6.50
N GLY A 137 -3.44 -4.46 5.46
CA GLY A 137 -3.92 -5.31 4.38
C GLY A 137 -2.80 -5.99 3.58
N VAL A 138 -1.66 -5.31 3.40
CA VAL A 138 -0.52 -5.86 2.65
C VAL A 138 0.44 -6.69 3.51
N THR A 139 0.56 -6.39 4.82
CA THR A 139 1.49 -7.10 5.72
C THR A 139 0.83 -8.21 6.53
N ASN A 140 -0.50 -8.24 6.58
CA ASN A 140 -1.28 -9.16 7.43
C ASN A 140 -0.93 -9.06 8.92
N SER A 141 -0.59 -7.87 9.44
CA SER A 141 -0.15 -7.64 10.82
C SER A 141 -0.98 -6.55 11.51
N PRO A 142 -2.20 -6.88 12.00
CA PRO A 142 -3.11 -5.89 12.55
C PRO A 142 -2.58 -5.21 13.82
N ILE A 143 -1.96 -5.96 14.72
CA ILE A 143 -1.42 -5.40 15.98
C ILE A 143 -0.30 -4.42 15.68
N THR A 144 0.65 -4.79 14.83
CA THR A 144 1.76 -3.91 14.43
C THR A 144 1.23 -2.64 13.75
N SER A 145 0.24 -2.77 12.88
CA SER A 145 -0.38 -1.63 12.20
C SER A 145 -1.04 -0.67 13.18
N LEU A 146 -1.73 -1.18 14.21
CA LEU A 146 -2.32 -0.36 15.27
C LEU A 146 -1.25 0.36 16.08
N MET A 147 -0.18 -0.35 16.48
CA MET A 147 0.90 0.26 17.25
C MET A 147 1.59 1.38 16.47
N ILE A 148 1.86 1.16 15.17
CA ILE A 148 2.42 2.20 14.30
C ILE A 148 1.48 3.42 14.22
N CYS A 149 0.16 3.21 14.09
CA CYS A 149 -0.78 4.31 14.06
C CYS A 149 -0.80 5.10 15.38
N PHE A 150 -0.76 4.43 16.52
CA PHE A 150 -0.74 5.09 17.81
C PHE A 150 0.57 5.85 18.07
N GLU A 151 1.69 5.29 17.64
CA GLU A 151 2.99 5.94 17.77
C GLU A 151 3.11 7.19 16.88
N LEU A 152 2.63 7.12 15.65
CA LEU A 152 2.76 8.23 14.70
C LEU A 152 1.68 9.31 14.86
N PHE A 153 0.47 8.95 15.24
CA PHE A 153 -0.69 9.85 15.20
C PHE A 153 -1.39 10.03 16.56
N GLY A 154 -0.91 9.34 17.59
CA GLY A 154 -1.53 9.37 18.91
C GLY A 154 -2.84 8.59 18.98
N PHE A 155 -3.56 8.77 20.10
CA PHE A 155 -4.76 7.99 20.42
C PHE A 155 -6.08 8.66 20.00
N ASP A 156 -6.07 9.92 19.56
CA ASP A 156 -7.30 10.66 19.23
C ASP A 156 -8.10 10.01 18.09
N GLY A 157 -7.40 9.36 17.15
CA GLY A 157 -8.00 8.59 16.04
C GLY A 157 -8.28 7.12 16.34
N MET A 158 -8.10 6.65 17.58
CA MET A 158 -8.13 5.23 17.96
C MET A 158 -9.37 4.46 17.44
N PRO A 159 -10.61 4.92 17.61
CA PRO A 159 -11.78 4.16 17.12
C PRO A 159 -11.75 3.96 15.60
N TYR A 160 -11.24 4.93 14.87
CA TYR A 160 -11.15 4.88 13.41
C TYR A 160 -10.06 3.91 12.95
N PHE A 161 -8.91 3.92 13.61
CA PHE A 161 -7.83 2.96 13.35
C PHE A 161 -8.27 1.53 13.61
N LEU A 162 -8.90 1.27 14.75
CA LEU A 162 -9.39 -0.05 15.13
C LEU A 162 -10.36 -0.63 14.09
N ILE A 163 -11.37 0.13 13.71
CA ILE A 163 -12.38 -0.30 12.73
C ILE A 163 -11.74 -0.52 11.36
N ALA A 164 -10.95 0.44 10.88
CA ALA A 164 -10.39 0.39 9.55
C ALA A 164 -9.35 -0.74 9.40
N ILE A 165 -8.49 -0.92 10.39
CA ILE A 165 -7.48 -1.97 10.39
C ILE A 165 -8.12 -3.35 10.50
N ALA A 166 -9.11 -3.53 11.40
CA ALA A 166 -9.81 -4.81 11.55
C ALA A 166 -10.53 -5.22 10.26
N LEU A 167 -11.28 -4.30 9.65
CA LEU A 167 -11.98 -4.58 8.39
C LEU A 167 -11.00 -4.82 7.23
N SER A 168 -9.94 -4.01 7.11
CA SER A 168 -8.93 -4.20 6.09
C SER A 168 -8.22 -5.56 6.24
N TYR A 169 -7.89 -5.96 7.46
CA TYR A 169 -7.30 -7.27 7.75
C TYR A 169 -8.18 -8.42 7.30
N MET A 170 -9.47 -8.36 7.62
CA MET A 170 -10.42 -9.40 7.23
C MET A 170 -10.60 -9.44 5.71
N LEU A 171 -10.86 -8.29 5.09
CA LEU A 171 -11.25 -8.19 3.68
C LEU A 171 -10.07 -8.33 2.70
N SER A 172 -8.83 -8.06 3.12
CA SER A 172 -7.64 -8.32 2.30
C SER A 172 -7.40 -9.82 2.04
N GLY A 173 -8.14 -10.70 2.70
CA GLY A 173 -8.04 -12.13 2.49
C GLY A 173 -6.63 -12.67 2.77
N TYR A 174 -6.11 -13.48 1.86
CA TYR A 174 -4.79 -14.10 1.97
C TYR A 174 -3.75 -13.47 1.04
N TYR A 175 -4.00 -12.25 0.57
CA TYR A 175 -3.02 -11.47 -0.18
C TYR A 175 -2.00 -10.87 0.77
N GLY A 176 -0.74 -10.77 0.34
CA GLY A 176 0.33 -10.18 1.14
C GLY A 176 1.54 -9.84 0.27
N LEU A 177 2.38 -8.92 0.76
CA LEU A 177 3.61 -8.54 0.07
C LEU A 177 4.64 -9.68 0.03
N TYR A 178 4.72 -10.44 1.10
CA TYR A 178 5.75 -11.46 1.28
C TYR A 178 5.25 -12.85 0.89
N SER A 179 5.63 -13.35 -0.27
CA SER A 179 5.26 -14.69 -0.75
C SER A 179 5.74 -15.84 0.16
N SER A 180 6.70 -15.56 1.05
CA SER A 180 7.19 -16.51 2.07
C SER A 180 6.33 -16.53 3.33
N GLN A 181 5.45 -15.53 3.56
CA GLN A 181 4.59 -15.47 4.71
C GLN A 181 3.56 -16.59 4.67
N LYS A 182 3.37 -17.26 5.79
CA LYS A 182 2.34 -18.30 5.96
C LYS A 182 1.27 -17.82 6.92
N ILE A 183 0.02 -17.95 6.51
CA ILE A 183 -1.12 -17.73 7.38
C ILE A 183 -1.53 -19.11 7.91
N ILE A 184 -1.38 -19.29 9.21
CA ILE A 184 -1.54 -20.58 9.88
C ILE A 184 -3.02 -20.87 10.16
N TYR A 185 -3.75 -19.85 10.63
CA TYR A 185 -5.17 -19.93 10.95
C TYR A 185 -5.99 -19.10 9.96
N SER A 186 -7.19 -19.58 9.65
CA SER A 186 -8.13 -18.86 8.81
C SER A 186 -8.54 -17.53 9.45
N LYS A 187 -8.63 -16.46 8.64
CA LYS A 187 -9.15 -15.15 9.08
C LYS A 187 -10.67 -15.16 9.34
N TYR A 188 -11.37 -16.15 8.82
CA TYR A 188 -12.85 -16.22 8.83
C TYR A 188 -13.41 -17.35 9.69
N LYS A 189 -12.64 -18.41 9.90
CA LYS A 189 -13.06 -19.60 10.64
C LYS A 189 -11.96 -20.05 11.58
N THR A 190 -12.32 -20.75 12.63
CA THR A 190 -11.39 -21.36 13.60
C THR A 190 -10.78 -22.65 13.02
N GLU A 191 -10.14 -22.56 11.86
CA GLU A 191 -9.55 -23.70 11.16
C GLU A 191 -8.06 -23.47 10.90
N TYR A 192 -7.27 -24.52 11.03
CA TYR A 192 -5.86 -24.55 10.69
C TYR A 192 -5.72 -24.74 9.17
N ILE A 193 -5.14 -23.76 8.47
CA ILE A 193 -5.05 -23.78 6.99
C ILE A 193 -3.63 -23.84 6.45
N ASN A 194 -2.62 -23.35 7.19
CA ASN A 194 -1.21 -23.30 6.79
C ASN A 194 -0.98 -22.93 5.31
N ARG A 195 -1.58 -21.80 4.89
CA ARG A 195 -1.56 -21.32 3.50
C ARG A 195 -0.53 -20.21 3.33
N LYS A 196 0.21 -20.27 2.20
CA LYS A 196 1.07 -19.13 1.79
C LYS A 196 0.21 -17.98 1.29
N THR A 197 0.69 -16.77 1.49
CA THR A 197 0.10 -15.55 0.89
C THR A 197 0.26 -15.56 -0.63
N HIS A 198 -0.68 -14.96 -1.31
CA HIS A 198 -0.69 -14.78 -2.77
C HIS A 198 -0.13 -13.43 -3.14
#